data_0647a28fad10f039e9c8b767017f4fc2
#
_entry.id   0647a28fad10f039e9c8b767017f4fc2
#
_cell.length_a   1.000
_cell.length_b   1.000
_cell.length_c   1.000
_cell.angle_alpha   90.00
_cell.angle_beta   90.00
_cell.angle_gamma   90.00
#
_symmetry.space_group_name_H-M   'P 1'
#
loop_
_entity.id
_entity.type
_entity.pdbx_description
1 polymer ?
#
loop_
_entity_poly.entity_id
_entity_poly.type
_entity_poly.pdbx_seq_one_letter_code
_entity_poly.pdbx_strand_id
1 'polypeptide(L)'
;MARFLPISLSPIRRHSPPWSRQHLLLRPAPEPLFAPVVVEPTPLSANNPRIASLRRLSGRRKARLEAGRFVIEGPVPIAELLAAGADLDELYVDLDQWAQVDDRSPLRSVVRDADAAGVPVWGLTASVFASVSDTNSPQGALALALRTVTPISDVAQIDGPVLVLVDISDPGNAGTLVRAAEAAGCAGVVFVGSSTDPFGPKAVRAAAGSIVRLPIAEGSEVSPALDELRSSGRSLVATVVDGGVAPEATDLSGSVAILIGSEAHGLSAEVIATCSATITIPMQSAVESINAAVAGAVVLFEAARQRRNA
;
A
#
# COMPACT_ATOMS: atom_id res chain seq x y z
N MET A 1 -37.63 -1.43 56.66
CA MET A 1 -38.56 -0.80 55.69
C MET A 1 -37.96 0.50 55.18
N ALA A 2 -37.33 0.47 54.04
CA ALA A 2 -36.79 1.64 53.37
C ALA A 2 -37.60 1.85 52.08
N ARG A 3 -38.25 3.00 51.97
CA ARG A 3 -39.10 3.39 50.83
C ARG A 3 -38.22 3.90 49.72
N PHE A 4 -38.28 3.25 48.55
CA PHE A 4 -37.73 3.78 47.29
C PHE A 4 -38.69 4.81 46.71
N LEU A 5 -38.16 6.02 46.42
CA LEU A 5 -38.83 7.05 45.64
C LEU A 5 -38.51 6.83 44.17
N PRO A 6 -39.45 6.97 43.22
CA PRO A 6 -39.19 6.84 41.81
C PRO A 6 -38.55 8.15 41.25
N ILE A 7 -37.43 7.99 40.51
CA ILE A 7 -36.80 9.07 39.74
C ILE A 7 -37.62 9.29 38.47
N SER A 8 -38.21 10.46 38.35
CA SER A 8 -38.92 10.92 37.15
C SER A 8 -37.89 11.28 36.08
N LEU A 9 -37.83 10.52 34.99
CA LEU A 9 -37.08 10.85 33.77
C LEU A 9 -37.93 11.79 32.88
N SER A 10 -37.56 13.06 32.82
CA SER A 10 -38.11 14.00 31.86
C SER A 10 -37.59 13.67 30.43
N PRO A 11 -38.42 13.75 29.38
CA PRO A 11 -38.01 13.42 28.03
C PRO A 11 -37.04 14.48 27.49
N ILE A 12 -35.85 14.02 27.04
CA ILE A 12 -34.88 14.85 26.32
C ILE A 12 -35.50 15.29 25.01
N ARG A 13 -35.79 16.59 24.87
CA ARG A 13 -36.17 17.21 23.61
C ARG A 13 -35.01 17.02 22.61
N ARG A 14 -35.21 16.19 21.59
CA ARG A 14 -34.37 16.13 20.41
C ARG A 14 -34.53 17.42 19.61
N HIS A 15 -33.56 18.33 19.67
CA HIS A 15 -33.45 19.42 18.71
C HIS A 15 -33.06 18.83 17.37
N SER A 16 -33.98 18.82 16.42
CA SER A 16 -33.69 18.57 15.01
C SER A 16 -32.86 19.75 14.49
N PRO A 17 -31.76 19.53 13.76
CA PRO A 17 -30.99 20.63 13.16
C PRO A 17 -31.83 21.31 12.06
N PRO A 18 -31.60 22.64 11.80
CA PRO A 18 -32.41 23.43 10.89
C PRO A 18 -32.04 23.24 9.42
N TRP A 19 -31.97 21.98 8.96
CA TRP A 19 -31.85 21.66 7.52
C TRP A 19 -33.21 21.17 7.02
N SER A 20 -34.19 22.06 6.99
CA SER A 20 -35.42 21.85 6.22
C SER A 20 -35.06 21.63 4.76
N ARG A 21 -35.50 20.52 4.20
CA ARG A 21 -35.39 20.15 2.80
C ARG A 21 -35.93 21.29 1.92
N GLN A 22 -35.05 22.21 1.51
CA GLN A 22 -35.28 22.96 0.29
C GLN A 22 -35.03 21.98 -0.83
N HIS A 23 -36.06 21.69 -1.62
CA HIS A 23 -35.96 21.00 -2.90
C HIS A 23 -35.03 21.84 -3.79
N LEU A 24 -33.72 21.60 -3.74
CA LEU A 24 -32.82 21.95 -4.82
C LEU A 24 -33.27 21.07 -5.99
N LEU A 25 -33.99 21.66 -6.91
CA LEU A 25 -34.10 21.16 -8.27
C LEU A 25 -32.67 21.11 -8.82
N LEU A 26 -32.04 19.94 -8.71
CA LEU A 26 -30.78 19.64 -9.39
C LEU A 26 -31.06 19.89 -10.87
N ARG A 27 -30.61 21.02 -11.40
CA ARG A 27 -30.50 21.20 -12.83
C ARG A 27 -29.64 20.04 -13.32
N PRO A 28 -30.05 19.28 -14.35
CA PRO A 28 -29.16 18.31 -14.96
C PRO A 28 -27.86 19.04 -15.31
N ALA A 29 -26.74 18.44 -14.97
CA ALA A 29 -25.43 18.94 -15.39
C ALA A 29 -25.51 19.17 -16.92
N PRO A 30 -24.96 20.29 -17.44
CA PRO A 30 -24.94 20.52 -18.88
C PRO A 30 -24.28 19.30 -19.51
N GLU A 31 -24.93 18.72 -20.52
CA GLU A 31 -24.32 17.67 -21.32
C GLU A 31 -22.95 18.18 -21.82
N PRO A 32 -21.90 17.36 -21.75
CA PRO A 32 -20.59 17.78 -22.24
C PRO A 32 -20.74 18.16 -23.72
N LEU A 33 -20.36 19.37 -24.07
CA LEU A 33 -20.46 19.97 -25.41
C LEU A 33 -19.66 19.22 -26.48
N PHE A 34 -18.88 18.22 -26.09
CA PHE A 34 -18.12 17.34 -26.97
C PHE A 34 -18.39 15.88 -26.58
N ALA A 35 -18.68 15.05 -27.55
CA ALA A 35 -18.65 13.60 -27.36
C ALA A 35 -17.28 13.23 -26.80
N PRO A 36 -17.20 12.36 -25.76
CA PRO A 36 -15.92 11.94 -25.24
C PRO A 36 -15.07 11.38 -26.40
N VAL A 37 -13.87 11.92 -26.57
CA VAL A 37 -12.91 11.35 -27.53
C VAL A 37 -12.70 9.89 -27.11
N VAL A 38 -13.13 8.98 -27.96
CA VAL A 38 -12.93 7.55 -27.72
C VAL A 38 -11.46 7.28 -28.03
N VAL A 39 -10.66 7.12 -26.99
CA VAL A 39 -9.26 6.72 -27.13
C VAL A 39 -9.22 5.24 -27.46
N GLU A 40 -8.66 4.92 -28.63
CA GLU A 40 -8.46 3.52 -29.04
C GLU A 40 -7.00 3.13 -28.78
N PRO A 41 -6.74 2.01 -28.04
CA PRO A 41 -5.39 1.53 -27.80
C PRO A 41 -4.66 1.23 -29.12
N THR A 42 -3.44 1.75 -29.27
CA THR A 42 -2.63 1.49 -30.47
C THR A 42 -2.08 0.05 -30.46
N PRO A 43 -2.45 -0.81 -31.44
CA PRO A 43 -2.05 -2.20 -31.44
C PRO A 43 -0.53 -2.37 -31.55
N LEU A 44 0.04 -3.29 -30.77
CA LEU A 44 1.44 -3.70 -30.87
C LEU A 44 1.55 -5.11 -31.44
N SER A 45 2.57 -5.32 -32.29
CA SER A 45 2.92 -6.66 -32.76
C SER A 45 3.56 -7.48 -31.62
N ALA A 46 3.40 -8.81 -31.66
CA ALA A 46 3.92 -9.71 -30.64
C ALA A 46 5.47 -9.65 -30.47
N ASN A 47 6.17 -9.20 -31.49
CA ASN A 47 7.64 -9.05 -31.51
C ASN A 47 8.10 -7.65 -31.07
N ASN A 48 7.19 -6.77 -30.65
CA ASN A 48 7.58 -5.43 -30.23
C ASN A 48 8.51 -5.50 -29.00
N PRO A 49 9.64 -4.75 -28.99
CA PRO A 49 10.60 -4.74 -27.87
C PRO A 49 9.98 -4.41 -26.49
N ARG A 50 8.89 -3.61 -26.46
CA ARG A 50 8.15 -3.31 -25.24
C ARG A 50 7.62 -4.56 -24.53
N ILE A 51 7.14 -5.55 -25.29
CA ILE A 51 6.62 -6.80 -24.75
C ILE A 51 7.71 -7.62 -24.07
N ALA A 52 8.90 -7.68 -24.68
CA ALA A 52 10.05 -8.33 -24.05
C ALA A 52 10.48 -7.61 -22.76
N SER A 53 10.39 -6.28 -22.74
CA SER A 53 10.64 -5.46 -21.54
C SER A 53 9.62 -5.76 -20.44
N LEU A 54 8.31 -5.75 -20.76
CA LEU A 54 7.24 -6.08 -19.81
C LEU A 54 7.46 -7.44 -19.16
N ARG A 55 7.74 -8.50 -19.93
CA ARG A 55 8.02 -9.85 -19.40
C ARG A 55 9.18 -9.84 -18.40
N ARG A 56 10.26 -9.12 -18.70
CA ARG A 56 11.41 -9.02 -17.79
C ARG A 56 11.04 -8.28 -16.50
N LEU A 57 10.30 -7.19 -16.62
CA LEU A 57 9.87 -6.36 -15.48
C LEU A 57 8.85 -7.10 -14.59
N SER A 58 7.91 -7.82 -15.16
CA SER A 58 6.98 -8.67 -14.39
C SER A 58 7.71 -9.78 -13.63
N GLY A 59 8.69 -10.45 -14.27
CA GLY A 59 9.32 -11.64 -13.69
C GLY A 59 10.58 -11.41 -12.85
N ARG A 60 11.34 -10.31 -13.05
CA ARG A 60 12.72 -10.21 -12.52
C ARG A 60 12.98 -8.93 -11.74
N ARG A 61 13.31 -9.06 -10.44
CA ARG A 61 13.74 -7.94 -9.58
C ARG A 61 14.91 -7.16 -10.23
N LYS A 62 15.94 -7.84 -10.71
CA LYS A 62 17.09 -7.20 -11.35
C LYS A 62 16.68 -6.29 -12.52
N ALA A 63 15.73 -6.73 -13.34
CA ALA A 63 15.25 -5.91 -14.46
C ALA A 63 14.53 -4.65 -13.97
N ARG A 64 13.74 -4.74 -12.88
CA ARG A 64 13.08 -3.57 -12.26
C ARG A 64 14.09 -2.57 -11.69
N LEU A 65 15.14 -3.08 -11.05
CA LEU A 65 16.23 -2.24 -10.51
C LEU A 65 16.98 -1.51 -11.62
N GLU A 66 17.36 -2.23 -12.67
CA GLU A 66 18.11 -1.66 -13.82
C GLU A 66 17.28 -0.65 -14.63
N ALA A 67 15.99 -0.93 -14.81
CA ALA A 67 15.09 -0.05 -15.55
C ALA A 67 14.54 1.12 -14.73
N GLY A 68 14.59 1.06 -13.40
CA GLY A 68 13.93 2.02 -12.52
C GLY A 68 12.39 2.01 -12.68
N ARG A 69 11.81 0.86 -13.04
CA ARG A 69 10.39 0.72 -13.38
C ARG A 69 9.80 -0.57 -12.83
N PHE A 70 8.49 -0.57 -12.64
CA PHE A 70 7.75 -1.78 -12.24
C PHE A 70 6.40 -1.86 -12.94
N VAL A 71 5.80 -3.04 -12.92
CA VAL A 71 4.51 -3.32 -13.57
C VAL A 71 3.41 -3.35 -12.53
N ILE A 72 2.29 -2.72 -12.87
CA ILE A 72 1.04 -2.73 -12.11
C ILE A 72 0.00 -3.42 -12.97
N GLU A 73 -0.77 -4.33 -12.37
CA GLU A 73 -1.81 -5.08 -13.06
C GLU A 73 -3.19 -4.77 -12.49
N GLY A 74 -4.14 -4.54 -13.38
CA GLY A 74 -5.55 -4.32 -13.10
C GLY A 74 -5.97 -2.84 -13.23
N PRO A 75 -7.16 -2.58 -13.80
CA PRO A 75 -7.62 -1.21 -14.04
C PRO A 75 -7.83 -0.42 -12.73
N VAL A 76 -8.30 -1.06 -11.67
CA VAL A 76 -8.55 -0.39 -10.37
C VAL A 76 -7.24 0.04 -9.69
N PRO A 77 -6.22 -0.82 -9.51
CA PRO A 77 -4.92 -0.37 -8.97
C PRO A 77 -4.26 0.72 -9.81
N ILE A 78 -4.35 0.64 -11.14
CA ILE A 78 -3.78 1.65 -12.03
C ILE A 78 -4.50 2.99 -11.86
N ALA A 79 -5.83 3.01 -11.79
CA ALA A 79 -6.60 4.21 -11.54
C ALA A 79 -6.27 4.84 -10.16
N GLU A 80 -6.08 4.03 -9.13
CA GLU A 80 -5.64 4.50 -7.79
C GLU A 80 -4.27 5.16 -7.86
N LEU A 81 -3.34 4.61 -8.64
CA LEU A 81 -2.02 5.19 -8.82
C LEU A 81 -2.07 6.52 -9.59
N LEU A 82 -2.82 6.57 -10.69
CA LEU A 82 -3.05 7.82 -11.44
C LEU A 82 -3.65 8.91 -10.54
N ALA A 83 -4.68 8.57 -9.76
CA ALA A 83 -5.30 9.49 -8.82
C ALA A 83 -4.33 9.96 -7.71
N ALA A 84 -3.35 9.14 -7.37
CA ALA A 84 -2.28 9.48 -6.43
C ALA A 84 -1.15 10.33 -7.05
N GLY A 85 -1.23 10.65 -8.34
CA GLY A 85 -0.20 11.41 -9.05
C GLY A 85 1.04 10.59 -9.40
N ALA A 86 0.91 9.26 -9.50
CA ALA A 86 2.03 8.41 -9.91
C ALA A 86 2.42 8.67 -11.36
N ASP A 87 3.74 8.71 -11.62
CA ASP A 87 4.28 8.81 -12.97
C ASP A 87 4.16 7.47 -13.68
N LEU A 88 3.15 7.35 -14.54
CA LEU A 88 2.99 6.21 -15.43
C LEU A 88 3.67 6.51 -16.77
N ASP A 89 4.54 5.59 -17.22
CA ASP A 89 5.20 5.71 -18.52
C ASP A 89 4.32 5.23 -19.67
N GLU A 90 3.62 4.10 -19.48
CA GLU A 90 2.85 3.42 -20.52
C GLU A 90 1.70 2.61 -19.91
N LEU A 91 0.57 2.57 -20.64
CA LEU A 91 -0.56 1.70 -20.34
C LEU A 91 -0.72 0.67 -21.46
N TYR A 92 -0.99 -0.58 -21.09
CA TYR A 92 -1.22 -1.70 -22.00
C TYR A 92 -2.58 -2.33 -21.75
N VAL A 93 -3.34 -2.57 -22.80
CA VAL A 93 -4.73 -3.03 -22.75
C VAL A 93 -4.88 -4.33 -23.52
N ASP A 94 -5.60 -5.29 -22.97
CA ASP A 94 -6.05 -6.48 -23.68
C ASP A 94 -7.17 -6.09 -24.68
N LEU A 95 -6.89 -6.21 -25.98
CA LEU A 95 -7.81 -5.81 -27.04
C LEU A 95 -9.09 -6.64 -27.08
N ASP A 96 -9.05 -7.91 -26.68
CA ASP A 96 -10.22 -8.77 -26.69
C ASP A 96 -11.17 -8.38 -25.54
N GLN A 97 -10.63 -8.08 -24.35
CA GLN A 97 -11.44 -7.53 -23.24
C GLN A 97 -11.92 -6.11 -23.55
N TRP A 98 -11.08 -5.27 -24.16
CA TRP A 98 -11.45 -3.92 -24.59
C TRP A 98 -12.68 -3.91 -25.49
N ALA A 99 -12.74 -4.84 -26.45
CA ALA A 99 -13.86 -4.95 -27.38
C ALA A 99 -15.18 -5.42 -26.72
N GLN A 100 -15.12 -6.04 -25.54
CA GLN A 100 -16.27 -6.64 -24.86
C GLN A 100 -16.84 -5.76 -23.74
N VAL A 101 -16.11 -4.78 -23.25
CA VAL A 101 -16.54 -3.95 -22.11
C VAL A 101 -17.29 -2.70 -22.57
N ASP A 102 -18.25 -2.27 -21.77
CA ASP A 102 -19.00 -1.03 -21.98
C ASP A 102 -18.19 0.21 -21.50
N ASP A 103 -18.69 1.40 -21.85
CA ASP A 103 -18.04 2.68 -21.54
C ASP A 103 -17.95 3.01 -20.03
N ARG A 104 -18.71 2.30 -19.19
CA ARG A 104 -18.72 2.49 -17.73
C ARG A 104 -17.75 1.55 -17.01
N SER A 105 -17.12 0.63 -17.74
CA SER A 105 -16.19 -0.33 -17.15
C SER A 105 -14.96 0.36 -16.56
N PRO A 106 -14.35 -0.21 -15.50
CA PRO A 106 -13.09 0.28 -14.96
C PRO A 106 -11.96 0.34 -16.01
N LEU A 107 -11.98 -0.60 -16.99
CA LEU A 107 -10.99 -0.64 -18.07
C LEU A 107 -11.11 0.58 -19.00
N ARG A 108 -12.36 0.96 -19.38
CA ARG A 108 -12.60 2.17 -20.18
C ARG A 108 -12.23 3.43 -19.40
N SER A 109 -12.53 3.46 -18.09
CA SER A 109 -12.19 4.62 -17.24
C SER A 109 -10.69 4.83 -17.16
N VAL A 110 -9.91 3.79 -16.83
CA VAL A 110 -8.45 3.93 -16.66
C VAL A 110 -7.75 4.33 -17.96
N VAL A 111 -8.26 3.90 -19.12
CA VAL A 111 -7.73 4.32 -20.43
C VAL A 111 -7.98 5.81 -20.67
N ARG A 112 -9.20 6.32 -20.38
CA ARG A 112 -9.48 7.76 -20.48
C ARG A 112 -8.62 8.59 -19.54
N ASP A 113 -8.46 8.13 -18.29
CA ASP A 113 -7.68 8.83 -17.28
C ASP A 113 -6.18 8.87 -17.66
N ALA A 114 -5.65 7.76 -18.20
CA ALA A 114 -4.28 7.67 -18.70
C ALA A 114 -4.06 8.59 -19.91
N ASP A 115 -4.98 8.60 -20.88
CA ASP A 115 -4.89 9.49 -22.04
C ASP A 115 -4.95 10.97 -21.63
N ALA A 116 -5.86 11.32 -20.72
CA ALA A 116 -5.96 12.67 -20.18
C ALA A 116 -4.67 13.10 -19.44
N ALA A 117 -3.93 12.14 -18.86
CA ALA A 117 -2.60 12.35 -18.27
C ALA A 117 -1.45 12.33 -19.31
N GLY A 118 -1.76 12.12 -20.60
CA GLY A 118 -0.74 12.05 -21.66
C GLY A 118 0.05 10.73 -21.68
N VAL A 119 -0.43 9.68 -21.00
CA VAL A 119 0.20 8.36 -20.95
C VAL A 119 -0.11 7.60 -22.25
N PRO A 120 0.89 7.10 -22.99
CA PRO A 120 0.67 6.30 -24.20
C PRO A 120 -0.09 5.01 -23.89
N VAL A 121 -1.13 4.71 -24.71
CA VAL A 121 -1.99 3.52 -24.55
C VAL A 121 -1.75 2.54 -25.70
N TRP A 122 -1.31 1.35 -25.35
CA TRP A 122 -0.97 0.27 -26.27
C TRP A 122 -1.96 -0.89 -26.16
N GLY A 123 -2.32 -1.47 -27.31
CA GLY A 123 -3.18 -2.64 -27.40
C GLY A 123 -2.36 -3.93 -27.60
N LEU A 124 -2.66 -4.96 -26.81
CA LEU A 124 -2.08 -6.30 -26.90
C LEU A 124 -3.18 -7.31 -27.25
N THR A 125 -2.88 -8.31 -28.07
CA THR A 125 -3.78 -9.47 -28.23
C THR A 125 -3.85 -10.25 -26.89
N ALA A 126 -4.95 -10.95 -26.64
CA ALA A 126 -5.15 -11.71 -25.40
C ALA A 126 -4.00 -12.68 -25.11
N SER A 127 -3.45 -13.34 -26.14
CA SER A 127 -2.33 -14.27 -25.97
C SER A 127 -1.03 -13.57 -25.53
N VAL A 128 -0.76 -12.39 -26.07
CA VAL A 128 0.40 -11.56 -25.69
C VAL A 128 0.20 -11.00 -24.30
N PHE A 129 -1.00 -10.48 -24.00
CA PHE A 129 -1.35 -9.95 -22.67
C PHE A 129 -1.18 -11.02 -21.59
N ALA A 130 -1.72 -12.22 -21.78
CA ALA A 130 -1.56 -13.35 -20.85
C ALA A 130 -0.09 -13.73 -20.64
N SER A 131 0.79 -13.54 -21.65
CA SER A 131 2.22 -13.88 -21.54
C SER A 131 3.03 -12.88 -20.70
N VAL A 132 2.48 -11.71 -20.38
CA VAL A 132 3.13 -10.65 -19.59
C VAL A 132 2.44 -10.40 -18.25
N SER A 133 1.20 -10.88 -18.09
CA SER A 133 0.43 -10.86 -16.85
C SER A 133 0.99 -11.84 -15.83
N ASP A 134 0.93 -11.49 -14.54
CA ASP A 134 1.32 -12.34 -13.40
C ASP A 134 0.10 -13.01 -12.74
N THR A 135 -1.11 -12.81 -13.27
CA THR A 135 -2.35 -13.37 -12.73
C THR A 135 -2.94 -14.44 -13.63
N ASN A 136 -3.64 -15.41 -13.01
CA ASN A 136 -4.38 -16.43 -13.75
C ASN A 136 -5.66 -15.90 -14.43
N SER A 137 -6.15 -14.76 -13.99
CA SER A 137 -7.35 -14.09 -14.52
C SER A 137 -7.05 -12.60 -14.73
N PRO A 138 -6.33 -12.26 -15.81
CA PRO A 138 -5.96 -10.88 -16.12
C PRO A 138 -7.20 -9.98 -16.26
N GLN A 139 -7.12 -8.75 -15.73
CA GLN A 139 -8.22 -7.78 -15.76
C GLN A 139 -8.10 -6.75 -16.89
N GLY A 140 -7.35 -7.07 -17.93
CA GLY A 140 -7.30 -6.33 -19.19
C GLY A 140 -6.44 -5.06 -19.19
N ALA A 141 -5.79 -4.69 -18.09
CA ALA A 141 -4.89 -3.55 -18.04
C ALA A 141 -3.59 -3.86 -17.32
N LEU A 142 -2.46 -3.39 -17.88
CA LEU A 142 -1.14 -3.35 -17.27
C LEU A 142 -0.56 -1.95 -17.44
N ALA A 143 0.11 -1.41 -16.44
CA ALA A 143 0.83 -0.15 -16.56
C ALA A 143 2.29 -0.29 -16.16
N LEU A 144 3.15 0.52 -16.78
CA LEU A 144 4.52 0.77 -16.35
C LEU A 144 4.56 2.04 -15.53
N ALA A 145 5.11 1.96 -14.32
CA ALA A 145 5.32 3.11 -13.44
C ALA A 145 6.79 3.25 -13.06
N LEU A 146 7.19 4.48 -12.73
CA LEU A 146 8.50 4.76 -12.17
C LEU A 146 8.62 4.15 -10.76
N ARG A 147 9.76 3.48 -10.54
CA ARG A 147 10.14 2.94 -9.24
C ARG A 147 10.85 4.02 -8.44
N THR A 148 10.13 4.65 -7.52
CA THR A 148 10.69 5.67 -6.64
C THR A 148 11.11 5.03 -5.32
N VAL A 149 12.38 5.18 -4.96
CA VAL A 149 12.94 4.75 -3.67
C VAL A 149 13.47 5.97 -2.95
N THR A 150 13.02 6.15 -1.73
CA THR A 150 13.42 7.26 -0.86
C THR A 150 14.63 6.84 -0.04
N PRO A 151 15.68 7.65 0.12
CA PRO A 151 16.77 7.37 1.06
C PRO A 151 16.24 7.14 2.48
N ILE A 152 16.88 6.23 3.23
CA ILE A 152 16.48 5.93 4.62
C ILE A 152 16.58 7.20 5.47
N SER A 153 17.64 8.01 5.28
CA SER A 153 17.82 9.32 5.92
C SER A 153 16.60 10.23 5.76
N ASP A 154 16.03 10.26 4.56
CA ASP A 154 14.92 11.15 4.25
C ASP A 154 13.61 10.60 4.87
N VAL A 155 13.36 9.29 4.79
CA VAL A 155 12.25 8.64 5.52
C VAL A 155 12.35 8.89 7.01
N ALA A 156 13.56 8.85 7.55
CA ALA A 156 13.84 9.07 8.97
C ALA A 156 13.49 10.49 9.45
N GLN A 157 13.42 11.49 8.57
CA GLN A 157 13.08 12.89 8.92
C GLN A 157 11.57 13.19 8.82
N ILE A 158 10.78 12.31 8.19
CA ILE A 158 9.34 12.52 8.05
C ILE A 158 8.66 12.23 9.40
N ASP A 159 7.70 13.05 9.82
CA ASP A 159 6.92 12.82 11.04
C ASP A 159 6.05 11.55 10.91
N GLY A 160 6.00 10.76 11.98
CA GLY A 160 5.26 9.51 12.03
C GLY A 160 6.16 8.29 12.32
N PRO A 161 5.58 7.15 12.71
CA PRO A 161 6.32 5.90 12.86
C PRO A 161 6.93 5.45 11.54
N VAL A 162 8.11 4.85 11.58
CA VAL A 162 8.69 4.14 10.44
C VAL A 162 8.48 2.64 10.64
N LEU A 163 7.96 1.96 9.63
CA LEU A 163 7.92 0.50 9.62
C LEU A 163 9.19 -0.05 8.99
N VAL A 164 9.86 -0.98 9.68
CA VAL A 164 11.06 -1.66 9.18
C VAL A 164 10.77 -3.14 8.99
N LEU A 165 10.89 -3.62 7.75
CA LEU A 165 10.68 -5.01 7.37
C LEU A 165 12.05 -5.69 7.25
N VAL A 166 12.36 -6.60 8.19
CA VAL A 166 13.62 -7.31 8.26
C VAL A 166 13.44 -8.74 7.77
N ASP A 167 14.03 -9.08 6.64
CA ASP A 167 13.99 -10.41 6.03
C ASP A 167 12.55 -10.94 5.77
N ILE A 168 11.59 -10.07 5.52
CA ILE A 168 10.22 -10.46 5.15
C ILE A 168 10.24 -11.09 3.77
N SER A 169 9.91 -12.36 3.67
CA SER A 169 10.02 -13.16 2.44
C SER A 169 8.74 -13.20 1.62
N ASP A 170 7.55 -13.20 2.25
CA ASP A 170 6.28 -13.24 1.51
C ASP A 170 5.89 -11.86 0.97
N PRO A 171 5.78 -11.69 -0.36
CA PRO A 171 5.42 -10.41 -0.96
C PRO A 171 3.97 -9.99 -0.66
N GLY A 172 3.08 -10.92 -0.30
CA GLY A 172 1.72 -10.60 0.14
C GLY A 172 1.71 -9.94 1.51
N ASN A 173 2.51 -10.46 2.48
CA ASN A 173 2.71 -9.84 3.78
C ASN A 173 3.36 -8.47 3.63
N ALA A 174 4.40 -8.37 2.81
CA ALA A 174 5.10 -7.11 2.56
C ALA A 174 4.14 -6.02 2.03
N GLY A 175 3.37 -6.31 0.98
CA GLY A 175 2.40 -5.36 0.42
C GLY A 175 1.28 -5.01 1.40
N THR A 176 0.78 -5.99 2.16
CA THR A 176 -0.24 -5.76 3.21
C THR A 176 0.30 -4.84 4.31
N LEU A 177 1.56 -5.01 4.71
CA LEU A 177 2.24 -4.16 5.69
C LEU A 177 2.45 -2.73 5.17
N VAL A 178 2.81 -2.55 3.90
CA VAL A 178 2.87 -1.22 3.26
C VAL A 178 1.51 -0.53 3.33
N ARG A 179 0.43 -1.25 2.99
CA ARG A 179 -0.93 -0.71 3.07
C ARG A 179 -1.35 -0.37 4.51
N ALA A 180 -1.03 -1.24 5.47
CA ALA A 180 -1.31 -0.99 6.89
C ALA A 180 -0.52 0.22 7.42
N ALA A 181 0.75 0.37 7.01
CA ALA A 181 1.60 1.50 7.37
C ALA A 181 1.04 2.83 6.86
N GLU A 182 0.60 2.91 5.60
CA GLU A 182 -0.08 4.11 5.07
C GLU A 182 -1.34 4.43 5.87
N ALA A 183 -2.20 3.43 6.09
CA ALA A 183 -3.46 3.60 6.82
C ALA A 183 -3.26 4.02 8.28
N ALA A 184 -2.15 3.62 8.90
CA ALA A 184 -1.77 3.99 10.26
C ALA A 184 -1.03 5.35 10.35
N GLY A 185 -0.73 6.01 9.21
CA GLY A 185 -0.03 7.29 9.18
C GLY A 185 1.47 7.17 9.46
N CYS A 186 2.10 6.09 8.96
CA CYS A 186 3.55 5.96 9.01
C CYS A 186 4.27 6.96 8.10
N ALA A 187 5.49 7.32 8.47
CA ALA A 187 6.39 8.16 7.68
C ALA A 187 6.89 7.45 6.42
N GLY A 188 7.02 6.12 6.46
CA GLY A 188 7.45 5.28 5.37
C GLY A 188 7.71 3.85 5.80
N VAL A 189 8.14 3.03 4.83
CA VAL A 189 8.51 1.63 5.05
C VAL A 189 9.94 1.39 4.56
N VAL A 190 10.76 0.78 5.40
CA VAL A 190 12.15 0.42 5.10
C VAL A 190 12.25 -1.09 4.95
N PHE A 191 12.63 -1.56 3.78
CA PHE A 191 12.91 -2.97 3.51
C PHE A 191 14.40 -3.23 3.67
N VAL A 192 14.81 -4.16 4.53
CA VAL A 192 16.21 -4.47 4.79
C VAL A 192 16.50 -5.96 4.72
N GLY A 193 17.77 -6.28 4.55
CA GLY A 193 18.26 -7.66 4.47
C GLY A 193 17.76 -8.40 3.23
N SER A 194 17.32 -9.64 3.44
CA SER A 194 16.79 -10.51 2.38
C SER A 194 15.31 -10.31 2.11
N SER A 195 14.76 -9.13 2.46
CA SER A 195 13.34 -8.84 2.23
C SER A 195 12.97 -8.91 0.75
N THR A 196 11.73 -9.34 0.50
CA THR A 196 11.16 -9.42 -0.84
C THR A 196 11.18 -8.05 -1.54
N ASP A 197 11.08 -8.07 -2.88
CA ASP A 197 11.01 -6.84 -3.66
C ASP A 197 9.66 -6.14 -3.45
N PRO A 198 9.62 -4.92 -2.88
CA PRO A 198 8.40 -4.16 -2.68
C PRO A 198 7.66 -3.84 -3.98
N PHE A 199 8.40 -3.75 -5.10
CA PHE A 199 7.88 -3.46 -6.43
C PHE A 199 7.63 -4.73 -7.26
N GLY A 200 7.70 -5.91 -6.65
CA GLY A 200 7.28 -7.16 -7.28
C GLY A 200 5.76 -7.23 -7.45
N PRO A 201 5.22 -7.87 -8.52
CA PRO A 201 3.79 -7.82 -8.87
C PRO A 201 2.86 -8.23 -7.72
N LYS A 202 3.21 -9.27 -6.95
CA LYS A 202 2.39 -9.73 -5.80
C LYS A 202 2.38 -8.70 -4.67
N ALA A 203 3.53 -8.05 -4.37
CA ALA A 203 3.60 -7.02 -3.33
C ALA A 203 2.84 -5.76 -3.75
N VAL A 204 2.99 -5.33 -5.01
CA VAL A 204 2.27 -4.18 -5.57
C VAL A 204 0.76 -4.36 -5.50
N ARG A 205 0.25 -5.54 -5.89
CA ARG A 205 -1.19 -5.85 -5.77
C ARG A 205 -1.67 -5.81 -4.32
N ALA A 206 -0.92 -6.41 -3.39
CA ALA A 206 -1.29 -6.43 -1.97
C ALA A 206 -1.24 -5.03 -1.33
N ALA A 207 -0.36 -4.16 -1.80
CA ALA A 207 -0.25 -2.79 -1.33
C ALA A 207 -1.39 -1.87 -1.79
N ALA A 208 -2.16 -2.24 -2.82
CA ALA A 208 -3.35 -1.51 -3.29
C ALA A 208 -3.12 0.01 -3.44
N GLY A 209 -2.09 0.40 -4.21
CA GLY A 209 -1.73 1.80 -4.46
C GLY A 209 -0.87 2.46 -3.38
N SER A 210 -0.81 1.94 -2.16
CA SER A 210 0.02 2.49 -1.08
C SER A 210 1.52 2.52 -1.43
N ILE A 211 1.96 1.66 -2.34
CA ILE A 211 3.36 1.56 -2.77
C ILE A 211 3.90 2.83 -3.43
N VAL A 212 3.05 3.71 -3.94
CA VAL A 212 3.45 4.99 -4.57
C VAL A 212 3.13 6.20 -3.71
N ARG A 213 2.21 6.07 -2.73
CA ARG A 213 1.85 7.18 -1.84
C ARG A 213 2.73 7.26 -0.60
N LEU A 214 3.18 6.09 -0.12
CA LEU A 214 4.03 6.01 1.07
C LEU A 214 5.50 5.92 0.66
N PRO A 215 6.43 6.69 1.25
CA PRO A 215 7.85 6.57 1.01
C PRO A 215 8.35 5.15 1.27
N ILE A 216 9.00 4.55 0.27
CA ILE A 216 9.62 3.23 0.34
C ILE A 216 11.12 3.39 0.30
N ALA A 217 11.82 2.83 1.29
CA ALA A 217 13.27 2.76 1.32
C ALA A 217 13.73 1.29 1.27
N GLU A 218 14.92 1.06 0.74
CA GLU A 218 15.55 -0.25 0.69
C GLU A 218 16.99 -0.15 1.20
N GLY A 219 17.38 -1.11 2.04
CA GLY A 219 18.76 -1.29 2.51
C GLY A 219 19.22 -2.73 2.31
N SER A 220 20.44 -2.92 1.79
CA SER A 220 20.99 -4.27 1.61
C SER A 220 21.38 -4.93 2.93
N GLU A 221 21.76 -4.14 3.92
CA GLU A 221 22.23 -4.61 5.23
C GLU A 221 21.34 -4.05 6.35
N VAL A 222 21.08 -4.88 7.35
CA VAL A 222 20.16 -4.54 8.45
C VAL A 222 20.82 -3.51 9.38
N SER A 223 22.02 -3.78 9.88
CA SER A 223 22.67 -2.93 10.89
C SER A 223 22.90 -1.48 10.44
N PRO A 224 23.45 -1.20 9.24
CA PRO A 224 23.60 0.17 8.76
C PRO A 224 22.28 0.93 8.67
N ALA A 225 21.21 0.28 8.19
CA ALA A 225 19.89 0.90 8.09
C ALA A 225 19.30 1.25 9.47
N LEU A 226 19.47 0.37 10.46
CA LEU A 226 19.03 0.63 11.83
C LEU A 226 19.86 1.74 12.50
N ASP A 227 21.17 1.79 12.24
CA ASP A 227 22.05 2.85 12.74
C ASP A 227 21.68 4.22 12.18
N GLU A 228 21.28 4.28 10.90
CA GLU A 228 20.80 5.51 10.26
C GLU A 228 19.48 6.00 10.89
N LEU A 229 18.52 5.11 11.12
CA LEU A 229 17.27 5.42 11.81
C LEU A 229 17.51 5.89 13.25
N ARG A 230 18.41 5.22 13.98
CA ARG A 230 18.77 5.59 15.36
C ARG A 230 19.48 6.94 15.43
N SER A 231 20.38 7.20 14.49
CA SER A 231 21.12 8.47 14.42
C SER A 231 20.23 9.66 14.12
N SER A 232 19.09 9.44 13.50
CA SER A 232 18.04 10.45 13.27
C SER A 232 17.16 10.71 14.50
N GLY A 233 17.42 10.05 15.63
CA GLY A 233 16.67 10.19 16.88
C GLY A 233 15.48 9.26 17.02
N ARG A 234 15.34 8.23 16.16
CA ARG A 234 14.24 7.26 16.27
C ARG A 234 14.56 6.16 17.30
N SER A 235 13.61 5.88 18.16
CA SER A 235 13.65 4.72 19.06
C SER A 235 13.31 3.45 18.26
N LEU A 236 14.21 2.47 18.26
CA LEU A 236 13.99 1.18 17.61
C LEU A 236 13.15 0.28 18.52
N VAL A 237 12.06 -0.27 18.00
CA VAL A 237 11.11 -1.12 18.73
C VAL A 237 10.97 -2.44 18.00
N ALA A 238 11.40 -3.54 18.60
CA ALA A 238 11.31 -4.87 18.01
C ALA A 238 9.98 -5.56 18.33
N THR A 239 9.35 -6.17 17.33
CA THR A 239 8.25 -7.10 17.59
C THR A 239 8.80 -8.51 17.80
N VAL A 240 8.42 -9.14 18.90
CA VAL A 240 8.86 -10.50 19.27
C VAL A 240 7.64 -11.35 19.65
N VAL A 241 7.79 -12.66 19.50
CA VAL A 241 6.71 -13.61 19.82
C VAL A 241 6.44 -13.67 21.32
N ASP A 242 7.53 -13.60 22.13
CA ASP A 242 7.45 -13.74 23.59
C ASP A 242 8.47 -12.82 24.27
N GLY A 243 8.26 -12.54 25.57
CA GLY A 243 9.19 -11.78 26.41
C GLY A 243 9.19 -10.26 26.17
N GLY A 244 8.33 -9.74 25.34
CA GLY A 244 8.14 -8.29 25.14
C GLY A 244 7.02 -7.71 26.02
N VAL A 245 6.89 -6.40 25.96
CA VAL A 245 5.81 -5.64 26.62
C VAL A 245 4.61 -5.55 25.68
N ALA A 246 3.39 -5.51 26.22
CA ALA A 246 2.19 -5.34 25.41
C ALA A 246 2.23 -3.98 24.65
N PRO A 247 1.69 -3.90 23.41
CA PRO A 247 1.74 -2.68 22.60
C PRO A 247 1.16 -1.45 23.32
N GLU A 248 0.08 -1.62 24.05
CA GLU A 248 -0.59 -0.55 24.81
C GLU A 248 0.20 -0.06 26.03
N ALA A 249 1.19 -0.83 26.50
CA ALA A 249 2.05 -0.49 27.62
C ALA A 249 3.43 0.02 27.17
N THR A 250 3.68 0.09 25.85
CA THR A 250 4.91 0.64 25.25
C THR A 250 4.60 2.01 24.67
N ASP A 251 5.46 3.01 24.92
CA ASP A 251 5.30 4.34 24.30
C ASP A 251 5.66 4.28 22.82
N LEU A 252 4.64 4.40 21.97
CA LEU A 252 4.73 4.44 20.51
C LEU A 252 4.30 5.81 19.95
N SER A 253 4.04 6.79 20.81
CA SER A 253 3.56 8.12 20.39
C SER A 253 4.65 8.97 19.77
N GLY A 254 5.90 8.71 20.13
CA GLY A 254 7.08 9.47 19.69
C GLY A 254 7.63 9.07 18.32
N SER A 255 8.88 9.46 18.11
CA SER A 255 9.64 9.11 16.89
C SER A 255 10.17 7.68 17.00
N VAL A 256 9.40 6.72 16.53
CA VAL A 256 9.72 5.29 16.62
C VAL A 256 9.97 4.66 15.25
N ALA A 257 10.81 3.62 15.21
CA ALA A 257 10.93 2.68 14.09
C ALA A 257 10.53 1.29 14.60
N ILE A 258 9.43 0.75 14.05
CA ILE A 258 8.82 -0.52 14.46
C ILE A 258 9.35 -1.61 13.52
N LEU A 259 10.05 -2.59 14.07
CA LEU A 259 10.69 -3.67 13.34
C LEU A 259 9.82 -4.91 13.33
N ILE A 260 9.53 -5.42 12.13
CA ILE A 260 8.87 -6.71 11.91
C ILE A 260 9.89 -7.66 11.28
N GLY A 261 10.10 -8.81 11.90
CA GLY A 261 11.04 -9.81 11.44
C GLY A 261 10.43 -10.85 10.50
N SER A 262 11.30 -11.70 9.95
CA SER A 262 10.97 -12.84 9.09
C SER A 262 9.85 -13.71 9.67
N GLU A 263 8.97 -14.21 8.80
CA GLU A 263 7.86 -15.10 9.16
C GLU A 263 8.32 -16.40 9.80
N ALA A 264 9.51 -16.88 9.41
CA ALA A 264 10.04 -18.17 9.87
C ALA A 264 10.86 -18.06 11.16
N HIS A 265 11.60 -16.96 11.33
CA HIS A 265 12.61 -16.85 12.39
C HIS A 265 12.48 -15.59 13.27
N GLY A 266 11.55 -14.69 12.92
CA GLY A 266 11.44 -13.39 13.59
C GLY A 266 12.66 -12.51 13.34
N LEU A 267 12.99 -11.67 14.32
CA LEU A 267 14.19 -10.83 14.36
C LEU A 267 15.35 -11.61 15.02
N SER A 268 16.57 -11.43 14.52
CA SER A 268 17.75 -12.04 15.18
C SER A 268 18.04 -11.43 16.56
N ALA A 269 18.69 -12.18 17.42
CA ALA A 269 19.06 -11.70 18.76
C ALA A 269 19.93 -10.43 18.70
N GLU A 270 20.82 -10.34 17.69
CA GLU A 270 21.64 -9.15 17.48
C GLU A 270 20.79 -7.93 17.14
N VAL A 271 19.78 -8.07 16.27
CA VAL A 271 18.85 -6.98 15.93
C VAL A 271 18.04 -6.57 17.15
N ILE A 272 17.49 -7.53 17.89
CA ILE A 272 16.71 -7.26 19.12
C ILE A 272 17.55 -6.50 20.14
N ALA A 273 18.82 -6.89 20.34
CA ALA A 273 19.73 -6.23 21.28
C ALA A 273 20.02 -4.76 20.93
N THR A 274 19.80 -4.35 19.68
CA THR A 274 19.96 -2.94 19.27
C THR A 274 18.71 -2.10 19.54
N CYS A 275 17.57 -2.71 19.84
CA CYS A 275 16.31 -2.02 20.07
C CYS A 275 16.17 -1.51 21.50
N SER A 276 15.50 -0.37 21.66
CA SER A 276 15.22 0.24 22.96
C SER A 276 14.06 -0.42 23.71
N ALA A 277 13.18 -1.11 22.97
CA ALA A 277 12.05 -1.83 23.53
C ALA A 277 11.69 -3.05 22.67
N THR A 278 11.02 -4.01 23.30
CA THR A 278 10.44 -5.17 22.63
C THR A 278 8.94 -5.24 22.89
N ILE A 279 8.16 -5.54 21.85
CA ILE A 279 6.70 -5.68 21.92
C ILE A 279 6.32 -7.11 21.66
N THR A 280 5.45 -7.65 22.52
CA THR A 280 4.72 -8.91 22.31
C THR A 280 3.24 -8.64 22.31
N ILE A 281 2.53 -9.10 21.28
CA ILE A 281 1.06 -9.04 21.23
C ILE A 281 0.52 -10.15 22.15
N PRO A 282 -0.22 -9.83 23.23
CA PRO A 282 -0.79 -10.84 24.12
C PRO A 282 -1.77 -11.73 23.37
N MET A 283 -1.53 -13.03 23.37
CA MET A 283 -2.41 -14.01 22.74
C MET A 283 -3.13 -14.87 23.76
N GLN A 284 -4.38 -15.25 23.44
CA GLN A 284 -5.16 -16.20 24.22
C GLN A 284 -4.90 -17.61 23.70
N SER A 285 -4.72 -18.58 24.60
CA SER A 285 -4.61 -20.02 24.30
C SER A 285 -3.30 -20.47 23.61
N ALA A 286 -3.31 -21.67 23.01
CA ALA A 286 -2.18 -22.37 22.43
C ALA A 286 -1.71 -21.87 21.05
N VAL A 287 -2.11 -20.66 20.66
CA VAL A 287 -1.63 -20.04 19.41
C VAL A 287 -0.23 -19.46 19.68
N GLU A 288 0.77 -20.01 19.01
CA GLU A 288 2.16 -19.60 19.22
C GLU A 288 2.51 -18.28 18.51
N SER A 289 1.90 -18.00 17.34
CA SER A 289 2.14 -16.78 16.57
C SER A 289 0.97 -16.48 15.64
N ILE A 290 0.89 -15.23 15.17
CA ILE A 290 -0.03 -14.78 14.14
C ILE A 290 0.75 -14.34 12.89
N ASN A 291 0.06 -14.25 11.75
CA ASN A 291 0.66 -13.78 10.51
C ASN A 291 1.39 -12.44 10.71
N ALA A 292 2.58 -12.28 10.13
CA ALA A 292 3.44 -11.10 10.31
C ALA A 292 2.76 -9.79 9.90
N ALA A 293 1.94 -9.81 8.84
CA ALA A 293 1.20 -8.62 8.42
C ALA A 293 0.08 -8.25 9.40
N VAL A 294 -0.56 -9.25 10.00
CA VAL A 294 -1.57 -9.03 11.05
C VAL A 294 -0.91 -8.47 12.31
N ALA A 295 0.21 -9.06 12.75
CA ALA A 295 0.96 -8.56 13.91
C ALA A 295 1.43 -7.11 13.70
N GLY A 296 2.03 -6.83 12.55
CA GLY A 296 2.46 -5.48 12.20
C GLY A 296 1.30 -4.49 12.20
N ALA A 297 0.15 -4.84 11.60
CA ALA A 297 -1.02 -3.98 11.58
C ALA A 297 -1.51 -3.64 13.00
N VAL A 298 -1.58 -4.62 13.92
CA VAL A 298 -1.97 -4.38 15.33
C VAL A 298 -1.08 -3.34 15.99
N VAL A 299 0.26 -3.50 15.87
CA VAL A 299 1.22 -2.57 16.50
C VAL A 299 1.16 -1.18 15.84
N LEU A 300 1.04 -1.11 14.51
CA LEU A 300 0.96 0.16 13.78
C LEU A 300 -0.32 0.95 14.15
N PHE A 301 -1.47 0.29 14.24
CA PHE A 301 -2.72 0.95 14.65
C PHE A 301 -2.74 1.34 16.12
N GLU A 302 -2.02 0.63 16.99
CA GLU A 302 -1.80 1.06 18.37
C GLU A 302 -0.92 2.32 18.41
N ALA A 303 0.18 2.37 17.66
CA ALA A 303 1.00 3.58 17.53
C ALA A 303 0.16 4.77 17.01
N ALA A 304 -0.68 4.55 15.99
CA ALA A 304 -1.60 5.56 15.47
C ALA A 304 -2.63 6.02 16.53
N ARG A 305 -3.14 5.10 17.37
CA ARG A 305 -4.05 5.46 18.47
C ARG A 305 -3.35 6.33 19.51
N GLN A 306 -2.14 5.97 19.92
CA GLN A 306 -1.36 6.73 20.90
C GLN A 306 -1.07 8.14 20.37
N ARG A 307 -0.61 8.28 19.13
CA ARG A 307 -0.31 9.60 18.50
C ARG A 307 -1.53 10.50 18.38
N ARG A 308 -2.75 9.96 18.21
CA ARG A 308 -3.98 10.78 18.21
C ARG A 308 -4.37 11.29 19.60
N ASN A 309 -3.84 10.70 20.66
CA ASN A 309 -4.17 11.03 22.04
C ASN A 309 -3.03 11.76 22.78
N ALA A 310 -1.87 11.95 22.13
CA ALA A 310 -0.75 12.72 22.62
C ALA A 310 -0.87 14.20 22.21
#